data_071f4109e8ba075d209bf056bcc3c290
#
_entry.id   071f4109e8ba075d209bf056bcc3c290
#
_cell.length_a   1.000
_cell.length_b   1.000
_cell.length_c   1.000
_cell.angle_alpha   90.00
_cell.angle_beta   90.00
_cell.angle_gamma   90.00
#
_symmetry.space_group_name_H-M   'P 1'
#
loop_
_entity.id
_entity.type
_entity.pdbx_description
1 polymer ?
#
loop_
_entity_poly.entity_id
_entity_poly.type
_entity_poly.pdbx_seq_one_letter_code
_entity_poly.pdbx_strand_id
1 'polypeptide(L)'
;VRVVHCASTGYAGFLGGLLAHTRGVPLILSEHGIYTKERKIDLFKSEWIRDNRNVFQRDPTELSYFRQMWIQFFEWLGRYCYAHADPIIALYEANRLRQVQDGAAPERTFNIPNGIALHRFAPLRAQRPADPPPVLCLIGRVVPIKDIKTFIRAMRRVVNQRPEAQGWIAGPEDEDRAYAEECHNLVRSLGLQEHVHFLGFRKVEEL
;
A
#
# COMPACT_ATOMS: atom_id res chain seq x y z
N VAL A 1 27.23 -12.75 10.39
CA VAL A 1 26.10 -11.81 10.44
C VAL A 1 26.12 -11.14 11.79
N ARG A 2 26.12 -9.79 11.84
CA ARG A 2 26.16 -9.02 13.10
C ARG A 2 24.77 -8.48 13.48
N VAL A 3 23.89 -8.32 12.52
CA VAL A 3 22.52 -7.83 12.69
C VAL A 3 21.67 -8.37 11.55
N VAL A 4 20.40 -8.63 11.82
CA VAL A 4 19.39 -8.98 10.82
C VAL A 4 18.41 -7.81 10.71
N HIS A 5 18.04 -7.43 9.49
CA HIS A 5 17.03 -6.42 9.23
C HIS A 5 15.93 -7.01 8.35
N CYS A 6 14.70 -6.94 8.82
CA CYS A 6 13.51 -7.40 8.09
C CYS A 6 12.62 -6.20 7.73
N ALA A 7 12.10 -6.19 6.50
CA ALA A 7 11.19 -5.14 6.01
C ALA A 7 9.71 -5.50 6.23
N SER A 8 9.42 -6.69 6.73
CA SER A 8 8.06 -7.13 7.08
C SER A 8 8.10 -8.26 8.10
N THR A 9 6.99 -8.51 8.76
CA THR A 9 6.78 -9.69 9.62
C THR A 9 6.71 -10.98 8.78
N GLY A 10 5.64 -11.67 8.63
CA GLY A 10 5.50 -12.82 7.73
C GLY A 10 6.68 -13.80 7.75
N TYR A 11 7.02 -14.38 6.60
CA TYR A 11 8.10 -15.36 6.47
C TYR A 11 9.49 -14.76 6.70
N ALA A 12 9.73 -13.55 6.21
CA ALA A 12 11.02 -12.87 6.40
C ALA A 12 11.23 -12.53 7.88
N GLY A 13 10.22 -11.99 8.55
CA GLY A 13 10.26 -11.70 9.99
C GLY A 13 10.39 -12.96 10.82
N PHE A 14 9.74 -14.06 10.46
CA PHE A 14 9.91 -15.35 11.12
C PHE A 14 11.35 -15.84 11.03
N LEU A 15 11.94 -15.85 9.82
CA LEU A 15 13.34 -16.24 9.64
C LEU A 15 14.28 -15.32 10.43
N GLY A 16 14.03 -14.01 10.41
CA GLY A 16 14.80 -13.03 11.19
C GLY A 16 14.73 -13.30 12.69
N GLY A 17 13.53 -13.53 13.21
CA GLY A 17 13.31 -13.89 14.61
C GLY A 17 13.96 -15.21 15.00
N LEU A 18 13.91 -16.21 14.12
CA LEU A 18 14.58 -17.49 14.33
C LEU A 18 16.11 -17.33 14.41
N LEU A 19 16.70 -16.52 13.52
CA LEU A 19 18.13 -16.22 13.55
C LEU A 19 18.51 -15.42 14.81
N ALA A 20 17.70 -14.44 15.20
CA ALA A 20 17.89 -13.69 16.44
C ALA A 20 17.90 -14.63 17.65
N HIS A 21 16.89 -15.49 17.75
CA HIS A 21 16.75 -16.45 18.83
C HIS A 21 17.90 -17.48 18.89
N THR A 22 18.22 -18.10 17.74
CA THR A 22 19.18 -19.23 17.72
C THR A 22 20.65 -18.79 17.75
N ARG A 23 20.96 -17.57 17.25
CA ARG A 23 22.33 -17.08 17.12
C ARG A 23 22.64 -15.87 18.03
N GLY A 24 21.64 -15.37 18.77
CA GLY A 24 21.83 -14.20 19.64
C GLY A 24 22.17 -12.92 18.89
N VAL A 25 21.74 -12.78 17.61
CA VAL A 25 21.99 -11.57 16.82
C VAL A 25 20.80 -10.61 16.93
N PRO A 26 21.04 -9.28 16.95
CA PRO A 26 19.96 -8.30 16.97
C PRO A 26 19.09 -8.40 15.71
N LEU A 27 17.77 -8.22 15.86
CA LEU A 27 16.80 -8.11 14.76
C LEU A 27 16.20 -6.70 14.76
N ILE A 28 16.34 -6.01 13.65
CA ILE A 28 15.65 -4.76 13.35
C ILE A 28 14.47 -5.08 12.45
N LEU A 29 13.29 -4.57 12.79
CA LEU A 29 12.10 -4.66 11.94
C LEU A 29 11.68 -3.27 11.47
N SER A 30 11.56 -3.08 10.14
CA SER A 30 11.02 -1.84 9.54
C SER A 30 9.81 -2.18 8.68
N GLU A 31 8.60 -2.08 9.23
CA GLU A 31 7.37 -2.35 8.48
C GLU A 31 6.87 -1.10 7.74
N HIS A 32 6.76 -1.20 6.42
CA HIS A 32 6.17 -0.16 5.58
C HIS A 32 4.64 -0.24 5.54
N GLY A 33 4.08 -1.44 5.64
CA GLY A 33 2.66 -1.75 5.82
C GLY A 33 2.52 -2.80 6.91
N ILE A 34 1.33 -3.03 7.41
CA ILE A 34 1.09 -4.10 8.41
C ILE A 34 0.80 -5.40 7.66
N TYR A 35 1.85 -6.21 7.48
CA TYR A 35 1.78 -7.45 6.70
C TYR A 35 0.68 -8.41 7.20
N THR A 36 0.52 -8.57 8.51
CA THR A 36 -0.52 -9.42 9.11
C THR A 36 -1.92 -8.97 8.69
N LYS A 37 -2.18 -7.65 8.65
CA LYS A 37 -3.45 -7.08 8.19
C LYS A 37 -3.68 -7.32 6.70
N GLU A 38 -2.66 -7.07 5.87
CA GLU A 38 -2.72 -7.27 4.41
C GLU A 38 -2.98 -8.75 4.10
N ARG A 39 -2.23 -9.64 4.74
CA ARG A 39 -2.39 -11.10 4.56
C ARG A 39 -3.76 -11.59 5.02
N LYS A 40 -4.31 -11.01 6.09
CA LYS A 40 -5.68 -11.33 6.53
C LYS A 40 -6.73 -10.97 5.48
N ILE A 41 -6.59 -9.81 4.83
CA ILE A 41 -7.48 -9.38 3.75
C ILE A 41 -7.33 -10.31 2.53
N ASP A 42 -6.10 -10.66 2.15
CA ASP A 42 -5.83 -11.57 1.04
C ASP A 42 -6.42 -12.95 1.28
N LEU A 43 -6.23 -13.51 2.47
CA LEU A 43 -6.78 -14.81 2.87
C LEU A 43 -8.30 -14.79 2.91
N PHE A 44 -8.90 -13.66 3.31
CA PHE A 44 -10.35 -13.50 3.30
C PHE A 44 -10.91 -13.56 1.86
N LYS A 45 -10.22 -12.94 0.90
CA LYS A 45 -10.61 -12.89 -0.52
C LYS A 45 -10.16 -14.11 -1.32
N SER A 46 -9.27 -14.95 -0.78
CA SER A 46 -8.64 -16.04 -1.53
C SER A 46 -9.65 -17.13 -1.96
N GLU A 47 -9.58 -17.53 -3.22
CA GLU A 47 -10.42 -18.60 -3.79
C GLU A 47 -9.80 -19.98 -3.65
N TRP A 48 -8.47 -20.07 -3.45
CA TRP A 48 -7.77 -21.34 -3.30
C TRP A 48 -8.08 -22.06 -1.98
N ILE A 49 -8.52 -21.32 -0.94
CA ILE A 49 -8.99 -21.92 0.31
C ILE A 49 -10.45 -22.29 0.14
N ARG A 50 -10.68 -23.53 -0.27
CA ARG A 50 -12.03 -24.05 -0.50
C ARG A 50 -12.76 -24.21 0.84
N ASP A 51 -13.98 -23.74 0.87
CA ASP A 51 -14.93 -24.01 1.95
C ASP A 51 -15.74 -25.24 1.57
N ASN A 52 -15.38 -26.37 2.15
CA ASN A 52 -16.05 -27.65 1.88
C ASN A 52 -17.37 -27.84 2.65
N ARG A 53 -17.81 -26.84 3.41
CA ARG A 53 -19.10 -26.89 4.09
C ARG A 53 -20.24 -26.90 3.07
N ASN A 54 -21.31 -27.65 3.38
CA ASN A 54 -22.52 -27.63 2.57
C ASN A 54 -23.16 -26.24 2.58
N VAL A 55 -23.91 -25.88 1.54
CA VAL A 55 -24.57 -24.56 1.41
C VAL A 55 -25.42 -24.24 2.65
N PHE A 56 -26.09 -25.23 3.23
CA PHE A 56 -26.88 -25.11 4.44
C PHE A 56 -26.06 -24.97 5.74
N GLN A 57 -24.76 -25.25 5.69
CA GLN A 57 -23.83 -25.14 6.80
C GLN A 57 -22.95 -23.89 6.73
N ARG A 58 -23.08 -23.12 5.64
CA ARG A 58 -22.32 -21.89 5.46
C ARG A 58 -23.07 -20.72 6.08
N ASP A 59 -22.58 -20.24 7.22
CA ASP A 59 -22.92 -18.92 7.70
C ASP A 59 -22.03 -17.90 6.97
N PRO A 60 -22.58 -16.92 6.23
CA PRO A 60 -21.81 -15.89 5.54
C PRO A 60 -20.95 -15.04 6.48
N THR A 61 -21.27 -15.03 7.78
CA THR A 61 -20.54 -14.29 8.81
C THR A 61 -19.40 -15.09 9.41
N GLU A 62 -19.36 -16.41 9.20
CA GLU A 62 -18.33 -17.30 9.73
C GLU A 62 -17.26 -17.64 8.70
N LEU A 63 -16.00 -17.43 9.11
CA LEU A 63 -14.85 -17.90 8.34
C LEU A 63 -14.75 -19.43 8.38
N SER A 64 -14.39 -20.05 7.25
CA SER A 64 -14.09 -21.48 7.25
C SER A 64 -12.90 -21.77 8.17
N TYR A 65 -12.89 -22.94 8.81
CA TYR A 65 -11.83 -23.40 9.72
C TYR A 65 -10.42 -23.21 9.12
N PHE A 66 -10.20 -23.63 7.87
CA PHE A 66 -8.89 -23.51 7.22
C PHE A 66 -8.48 -22.06 7.00
N ARG A 67 -9.43 -21.17 6.66
CA ARG A 67 -9.17 -19.75 6.49
C ARG A 67 -8.78 -19.10 7.82
N GLN A 68 -9.48 -19.44 8.88
CA GLN A 68 -9.17 -18.98 10.23
C GLN A 68 -7.81 -19.49 10.71
N MET A 69 -7.49 -20.77 10.46
CA MET A 69 -6.18 -21.35 10.78
C MET A 69 -5.03 -20.59 10.10
N TRP A 70 -5.16 -20.29 8.81
CA TRP A 70 -4.14 -19.52 8.10
C TRP A 70 -3.99 -18.09 8.62
N ILE A 71 -5.08 -17.43 8.96
CA ILE A 71 -5.06 -16.10 9.57
C ILE A 71 -4.30 -16.14 10.88
N GLN A 72 -4.64 -17.07 11.77
CA GLN A 72 -3.97 -17.24 13.07
C GLN A 72 -2.49 -17.57 12.91
N PHE A 73 -2.14 -18.39 11.93
CA PHE A 73 -0.74 -18.71 11.60
C PHE A 73 0.06 -17.46 11.28
N PHE A 74 -0.43 -16.57 10.41
CA PHE A 74 0.27 -15.33 10.07
C PHE A 74 0.28 -14.32 11.22
N GLU A 75 -0.76 -14.26 12.04
CA GLU A 75 -0.76 -13.46 13.27
C GLU A 75 0.31 -13.97 14.25
N TRP A 76 0.46 -15.28 14.35
CA TRP A 76 1.51 -15.87 15.20
C TRP A 76 2.91 -15.54 14.67
N LEU A 77 3.15 -15.65 13.37
CA LEU A 77 4.43 -15.23 12.75
C LEU A 77 4.75 -13.77 13.06
N GLY A 78 3.75 -12.88 12.99
CA GLY A 78 3.90 -11.48 13.34
C GLY A 78 4.31 -11.27 14.79
N ARG A 79 3.60 -11.88 15.71
CA ARG A 79 3.91 -11.81 17.16
C ARG A 79 5.28 -12.38 17.48
N TYR A 80 5.65 -13.49 16.84
CA TYR A 80 6.98 -14.08 17.01
C TYR A 80 8.07 -13.10 16.55
N CYS A 81 7.88 -12.44 15.40
CA CYS A 81 8.81 -11.42 14.92
C CYS A 81 8.91 -10.25 15.92
N TYR A 82 7.78 -9.71 16.38
CA TYR A 82 7.75 -8.60 17.35
C TYR A 82 8.42 -8.97 18.69
N ALA A 83 8.29 -10.23 19.14
CA ALA A 83 8.93 -10.68 20.36
C ALA A 83 10.47 -10.63 20.31
N HIS A 84 11.06 -10.78 19.12
CA HIS A 84 12.52 -10.84 18.90
C HIS A 84 13.11 -9.56 18.29
N ALA A 85 12.29 -8.64 17.79
CA ALA A 85 12.77 -7.41 17.15
C ALA A 85 12.96 -6.27 18.16
N ASP A 86 14.08 -5.56 17.99
CA ASP A 86 14.41 -4.32 18.67
C ASP A 86 15.45 -3.55 17.83
N PRO A 87 15.13 -2.36 17.28
CA PRO A 87 13.84 -1.68 17.30
C PRO A 87 12.80 -2.25 16.30
N ILE A 88 11.53 -1.88 16.53
CA ILE A 88 10.40 -2.09 15.62
C ILE A 88 10.00 -0.71 15.09
N ILE A 89 10.09 -0.54 13.76
CA ILE A 89 9.92 0.75 13.12
C ILE A 89 8.67 0.73 12.24
N ALA A 90 7.82 1.74 12.40
CA ALA A 90 6.71 2.07 11.52
C ALA A 90 6.97 3.39 10.78
N LEU A 91 6.37 3.58 9.61
CA LEU A 91 6.50 4.82 8.83
C LEU A 91 5.62 5.96 9.35
N TYR A 92 4.56 5.64 10.10
CA TYR A 92 3.62 6.61 10.66
C TYR A 92 2.92 6.06 11.91
N GLU A 93 2.44 6.96 12.73
CA GLU A 93 1.94 6.65 14.07
C GLU A 93 0.79 5.64 14.09
N ALA A 94 -0.14 5.71 13.13
CA ALA A 94 -1.25 4.75 13.07
C ALA A 94 -0.76 3.31 12.88
N ASN A 95 0.32 3.07 12.13
CA ASN A 95 0.93 1.75 11.99
C ASN A 95 1.67 1.34 13.27
N ARG A 96 2.37 2.26 13.94
CA ARG A 96 3.01 1.99 15.23
C ARG A 96 1.98 1.52 16.28
N LEU A 97 0.87 2.25 16.39
CA LEU A 97 -0.22 1.86 17.30
C LEU A 97 -0.81 0.49 16.93
N ARG A 98 -0.91 0.20 15.64
CA ARG A 98 -1.35 -1.11 15.17
C ARG A 98 -0.36 -2.22 15.51
N GLN A 99 0.95 -2.00 15.36
CA GLN A 99 1.99 -2.96 15.79
C GLN A 99 1.85 -3.29 17.28
N VAL A 100 1.62 -2.28 18.13
CA VAL A 100 1.38 -2.48 19.56
C VAL A 100 0.11 -3.31 19.80
N GLN A 101 -0.99 -3.01 19.10
CA GLN A 101 -2.22 -3.81 19.20
C GLN A 101 -2.02 -5.26 18.76
N ASP A 102 -1.16 -5.50 17.77
CA ASP A 102 -0.84 -6.82 17.25
C ASP A 102 0.21 -7.56 18.10
N GLY A 103 0.75 -6.93 19.16
CA GLY A 103 1.59 -7.57 20.19
C GLY A 103 3.04 -7.07 20.26
N ALA A 104 3.39 -5.99 19.57
CA ALA A 104 4.70 -5.37 19.73
C ALA A 104 4.79 -4.61 21.06
N ALA A 105 5.95 -4.67 21.73
CA ALA A 105 6.20 -3.94 22.96
C ALA A 105 6.29 -2.43 22.67
N PRO A 106 5.49 -1.58 23.33
CA PRO A 106 5.45 -0.14 23.04
C PRO A 106 6.80 0.56 23.12
N GLU A 107 7.63 0.16 24.11
CA GLU A 107 8.95 0.72 24.37
C GLU A 107 9.99 0.40 23.29
N ARG A 108 9.72 -0.61 22.45
CA ARG A 108 10.57 -0.99 21.31
C ARG A 108 10.02 -0.51 19.98
N THR A 109 8.87 0.17 19.96
CA THR A 109 8.23 0.65 18.73
C THR A 109 8.51 2.14 18.51
N PHE A 110 8.92 2.47 17.29
CA PHE A 110 9.28 3.84 16.89
C PHE A 110 8.59 4.23 15.59
N ASN A 111 8.26 5.52 15.47
CA ASN A 111 7.76 6.10 14.23
C ASN A 111 8.92 6.82 13.53
N ILE A 112 9.39 6.27 12.40
CA ILE A 112 10.43 6.86 11.56
C ILE A 112 9.88 6.97 10.13
N PRO A 113 9.38 8.16 9.73
CA PRO A 113 8.83 8.36 8.39
C PRO A 113 9.90 8.22 7.31
N ASN A 114 9.46 7.90 6.08
CA ASN A 114 10.34 7.92 4.92
C ASN A 114 10.90 9.33 4.70
N GLY A 115 12.21 9.41 4.49
CA GLY A 115 12.87 10.66 4.13
C GLY A 115 12.67 11.02 2.67
N ILE A 116 12.65 12.33 2.39
CA ILE A 116 12.68 12.89 1.04
C ILE A 116 13.84 13.89 0.90
N ALA A 117 14.41 13.97 -0.30
CA ALA A 117 15.48 14.91 -0.59
C ALA A 117 14.93 16.33 -0.81
N LEU A 118 14.59 17.05 0.28
CA LEU A 118 13.97 18.38 0.22
C LEU A 118 14.74 19.37 -0.67
N HIS A 119 16.07 19.31 -0.68
CA HIS A 119 16.92 20.20 -1.49
C HIS A 119 16.63 20.09 -3.01
N ARG A 120 16.08 18.97 -3.48
CA ARG A 120 15.69 18.79 -4.88
C ARG A 120 14.42 19.55 -5.23
N PHE A 121 13.51 19.70 -4.27
CA PHE A 121 12.17 20.27 -4.49
C PHE A 121 12.05 21.73 -4.05
N ALA A 122 12.86 22.17 -3.08
CA ALA A 122 12.82 23.52 -2.55
C ALA A 122 12.95 24.61 -3.64
N PRO A 123 13.87 24.49 -4.65
CA PRO A 123 13.98 25.49 -5.71
C PRO A 123 12.74 25.59 -6.61
N LEU A 124 12.00 24.48 -6.80
CA LEU A 124 10.82 24.43 -7.67
C LEU A 124 9.67 25.29 -7.14
N ARG A 125 9.60 25.46 -5.83
CA ARG A 125 8.59 26.32 -5.19
C ARG A 125 8.73 27.78 -5.62
N ALA A 126 9.96 28.27 -5.78
CA ALA A 126 10.23 29.62 -6.24
C ALA A 126 9.94 29.83 -7.74
N GLN A 127 9.92 28.75 -8.51
CA GLN A 127 9.63 28.75 -9.95
C GLN A 127 8.13 28.62 -10.26
N ARG A 128 7.30 28.37 -9.24
CA ARG A 128 5.86 28.20 -9.44
C ARG A 128 5.22 29.49 -9.96
N PRO A 129 4.44 29.45 -11.05
CA PRO A 129 3.69 30.60 -11.54
C PRO A 129 2.77 31.17 -10.48
N ALA A 130 2.54 32.49 -10.53
CA ALA A 130 1.60 33.15 -9.59
C ALA A 130 0.16 32.65 -9.76
N ASP A 131 -0.23 32.33 -11.00
CA ASP A 131 -1.54 31.75 -11.36
C ASP A 131 -1.33 30.47 -12.16
N PRO A 132 -1.13 29.31 -11.51
CA PRO A 132 -0.93 28.06 -12.19
C PRO A 132 -2.27 27.56 -12.76
N PRO A 133 -2.25 26.88 -13.93
CA PRO A 133 -3.46 26.26 -14.45
C PRO A 133 -3.99 25.23 -13.45
N PRO A 134 -5.33 25.01 -13.39
CA PRO A 134 -5.94 24.07 -12.47
C PRO A 134 -5.68 22.61 -12.91
N VAL A 135 -4.51 22.09 -12.56
CA VAL A 135 -4.09 20.71 -12.84
C VAL A 135 -4.20 19.87 -11.59
N LEU A 136 -4.92 18.75 -11.66
CA LEU A 136 -4.93 17.69 -10.67
C LEU A 136 -4.04 16.55 -11.15
N CYS A 137 -3.02 16.19 -10.38
CA CYS A 137 -2.10 15.13 -10.76
C CYS A 137 -2.24 13.91 -9.84
N LEU A 138 -2.42 12.72 -10.45
CA LEU A 138 -2.32 11.43 -9.79
C LEU A 138 -1.01 10.78 -10.20
N ILE A 139 -0.12 10.52 -9.23
CA ILE A 139 1.17 9.88 -9.47
C ILE A 139 1.13 8.46 -8.93
N GLY A 140 1.30 7.48 -9.81
CA GLY A 140 1.30 6.06 -9.45
C GLY A 140 1.02 5.13 -10.62
N ARG A 141 1.32 3.85 -10.44
CA ARG A 141 1.03 2.80 -11.43
C ARG A 141 -0.47 2.76 -11.75
N VAL A 142 -0.82 2.50 -13.01
CA VAL A 142 -2.22 2.35 -13.42
C VAL A 142 -2.68 0.92 -13.12
N VAL A 143 -3.06 0.69 -11.86
CA VAL A 143 -3.50 -0.61 -11.33
C VAL A 143 -4.73 -0.44 -10.42
N PRO A 144 -5.56 -1.48 -10.22
CA PRO A 144 -6.81 -1.38 -9.44
C PRO A 144 -6.64 -0.81 -8.04
N ILE A 145 -5.56 -1.16 -7.33
CA ILE A 145 -5.32 -0.68 -5.96
C ILE A 145 -5.10 0.84 -5.87
N LYS A 146 -4.77 1.51 -6.99
CA LYS A 146 -4.61 2.97 -7.06
C LYS A 146 -5.91 3.70 -7.39
N ASP A 147 -6.98 2.95 -7.67
CA ASP A 147 -8.34 3.44 -7.91
C ASP A 147 -8.42 4.61 -8.92
N ILE A 148 -7.71 4.43 -10.05
CA ILE A 148 -7.66 5.42 -11.13
C ILE A 148 -9.06 5.79 -11.63
N LYS A 149 -9.98 4.84 -11.64
CA LYS A 149 -11.36 5.07 -12.10
C LYS A 149 -12.10 6.08 -11.23
N THR A 150 -11.87 6.10 -9.92
CA THR A 150 -12.45 7.12 -9.03
C THR A 150 -11.86 8.50 -9.34
N PHE A 151 -10.56 8.61 -9.61
CA PHE A 151 -9.96 9.87 -10.05
C PHE A 151 -10.61 10.37 -11.35
N ILE A 152 -10.78 9.53 -12.38
CA ILE A 152 -11.41 9.90 -13.67
C ILE A 152 -12.86 10.38 -13.43
N ARG A 153 -13.65 9.68 -12.60
CA ARG A 153 -15.02 10.11 -12.26
C ARG A 153 -15.05 11.43 -11.50
N ALA A 154 -14.08 11.66 -10.61
CA ALA A 154 -13.93 12.92 -9.91
C ALA A 154 -13.60 14.06 -10.87
N MET A 155 -12.71 13.83 -11.86
CA MET A 155 -12.39 14.80 -12.89
C MET A 155 -13.63 15.23 -13.70
N ARG A 156 -14.57 14.32 -14.00
CA ARG A 156 -15.83 14.71 -14.66
C ARG A 156 -16.63 15.74 -13.87
N ARG A 157 -16.64 15.60 -12.53
CA ARG A 157 -17.32 16.58 -11.66
C ARG A 157 -16.58 17.90 -11.62
N VAL A 158 -15.25 17.85 -11.57
CA VAL A 158 -14.39 19.05 -11.60
C VAL A 158 -14.58 19.81 -12.89
N VAL A 159 -14.45 19.15 -14.04
CA VAL A 159 -14.59 19.76 -15.39
C VAL A 159 -15.97 20.38 -15.58
N ASN A 160 -17.03 19.81 -15.03
CA ASN A 160 -18.38 20.41 -15.10
C ASN A 160 -18.46 21.78 -14.38
N GLN A 161 -17.62 22.02 -13.39
CA GLN A 161 -17.58 23.27 -12.61
C GLN A 161 -16.44 24.20 -13.06
N ARG A 162 -15.36 23.61 -13.58
CA ARG A 162 -14.14 24.25 -14.03
C ARG A 162 -13.70 23.64 -15.36
N PRO A 163 -14.26 24.13 -16.49
CA PRO A 163 -13.97 23.57 -17.82
C PRO A 163 -12.49 23.64 -18.23
N GLU A 164 -11.72 24.54 -17.62
CA GLU A 164 -10.27 24.68 -17.85
C GLU A 164 -9.42 23.65 -17.09
N ALA A 165 -10.02 22.86 -16.18
CA ALA A 165 -9.27 21.93 -15.35
C ALA A 165 -8.73 20.74 -16.13
N GLN A 166 -7.49 20.34 -15.79
CA GLN A 166 -6.80 19.20 -16.38
C GLN A 166 -6.52 18.15 -15.32
N GLY A 167 -6.63 16.87 -15.67
CA GLY A 167 -6.27 15.73 -14.87
C GLY A 167 -5.08 15.00 -15.47
N TRP A 168 -3.98 14.88 -14.74
CA TRP A 168 -2.79 14.18 -15.20
C TRP A 168 -2.62 12.88 -14.42
N ILE A 169 -2.41 11.77 -15.15
CA ILE A 169 -2.13 10.45 -14.58
C ILE A 169 -0.71 10.08 -15.00
N ALA A 170 0.23 10.16 -14.05
CA ALA A 170 1.64 9.91 -14.29
C ALA A 170 2.06 8.58 -13.64
N GLY A 171 2.40 7.59 -14.46
CA GLY A 171 2.85 6.27 -14.02
C GLY A 171 2.73 5.22 -15.13
N PRO A 172 3.40 4.07 -14.96
CA PRO A 172 3.37 2.99 -15.95
C PRO A 172 1.99 2.33 -16.04
N GLU A 173 1.66 1.85 -17.25
CA GLU A 173 0.38 1.22 -17.62
C GLU A 173 0.55 -0.26 -18.00
N ASP A 174 1.76 -0.78 -17.97
CA ASP A 174 2.13 -2.09 -18.49
C ASP A 174 1.93 -3.25 -17.50
N GLU A 175 1.77 -2.96 -16.22
CA GLU A 175 1.58 -3.96 -15.15
C GLU A 175 0.20 -4.63 -15.22
N ASP A 176 -0.85 -3.86 -15.52
CA ASP A 176 -2.22 -4.36 -15.73
C ASP A 176 -2.85 -3.66 -16.93
N ARG A 177 -2.54 -4.18 -18.11
CA ARG A 177 -3.01 -3.60 -19.39
C ARG A 177 -4.53 -3.60 -19.54
N ALA A 178 -5.20 -4.62 -19.00
CA ALA A 178 -6.65 -4.72 -19.05
C ALA A 178 -7.30 -3.59 -18.25
N TYR A 179 -6.82 -3.36 -17.02
CA TYR A 179 -7.29 -2.25 -16.19
C TYR A 179 -6.97 -0.89 -16.80
N ALA A 180 -5.78 -0.72 -17.41
CA ALA A 180 -5.40 0.51 -18.07
C ALA A 180 -6.36 0.80 -19.25
N GLU A 181 -6.68 -0.20 -20.07
CA GLU A 181 -7.64 -0.08 -21.17
C GLU A 181 -9.05 0.29 -20.67
N GLU A 182 -9.50 -0.31 -19.56
CA GLU A 182 -10.76 0.07 -18.92
C GLU A 182 -10.75 1.54 -18.46
N CYS A 183 -9.61 2.05 -17.95
CA CYS A 183 -9.46 3.45 -17.59
C CYS A 183 -9.53 4.37 -18.79
N HIS A 184 -8.85 4.05 -19.91
CA HIS A 184 -8.96 4.81 -21.16
C HIS A 184 -10.38 4.79 -21.72
N ASN A 185 -11.06 3.64 -21.68
CA ASN A 185 -12.46 3.54 -22.09
C ASN A 185 -13.38 4.42 -21.23
N LEU A 186 -13.13 4.48 -19.92
CA LEU A 186 -13.89 5.33 -19.01
C LEU A 186 -13.69 6.82 -19.33
N VAL A 187 -12.46 7.26 -19.63
CA VAL A 187 -12.19 8.63 -20.07
C VAL A 187 -13.01 8.96 -21.33
N ARG A 188 -13.01 8.06 -22.33
CA ARG A 188 -13.79 8.23 -23.57
C ARG A 188 -15.30 8.28 -23.30
N SER A 189 -15.81 7.36 -22.49
CA SER A 189 -17.25 7.28 -22.17
C SER A 189 -17.77 8.51 -21.41
N LEU A 190 -16.90 9.16 -20.65
CA LEU A 190 -17.22 10.38 -19.90
C LEU A 190 -16.93 11.67 -20.71
N GLY A 191 -16.43 11.59 -21.93
CA GLY A 191 -16.10 12.76 -22.75
C GLY A 191 -14.98 13.61 -22.15
N LEU A 192 -13.94 12.96 -21.58
CA LEU A 192 -12.84 13.64 -20.88
C LEU A 192 -11.51 13.60 -21.64
N GLN A 193 -11.51 13.29 -22.95
CA GLN A 193 -10.29 13.11 -23.75
C GLN A 193 -9.39 14.35 -23.75
N GLU A 194 -10.01 15.55 -23.75
CA GLU A 194 -9.30 16.83 -23.73
C GLU A 194 -8.89 17.29 -22.33
N HIS A 195 -9.31 16.55 -21.28
CA HIS A 195 -9.12 16.95 -19.89
C HIS A 195 -8.30 15.96 -19.07
N VAL A 196 -8.27 14.68 -19.45
CA VAL A 196 -7.54 13.65 -18.71
C VAL A 196 -6.47 13.04 -19.57
N HIS A 197 -5.21 13.19 -19.13
CA HIS A 197 -4.03 12.77 -19.88
C HIS A 197 -3.24 11.71 -19.13
N PHE A 198 -2.99 10.59 -19.80
CA PHE A 198 -2.06 9.57 -19.31
C PHE A 198 -0.66 9.94 -19.80
N LEU A 199 0.23 10.26 -18.86
CA LEU A 199 1.58 10.73 -19.15
C LEU A 199 2.59 9.59 -19.27
N GLY A 200 2.18 8.37 -18.92
CA GLY A 200 3.09 7.23 -18.81
C GLY A 200 4.10 7.40 -17.68
N PHE A 201 5.16 6.57 -17.69
CA PHE A 201 6.24 6.70 -16.73
C PHE A 201 6.96 8.05 -16.88
N ARG A 202 7.13 8.77 -15.77
CA ARG A 202 7.90 10.01 -15.69
C ARG A 202 8.94 9.92 -14.60
N LYS A 203 10.10 10.49 -14.84
CA LYS A 203 11.10 10.69 -13.79
C LYS A 203 10.65 11.80 -12.84
N VAL A 204 11.11 11.75 -11.59
CA VAL A 204 10.74 12.76 -10.57
C VAL A 204 11.10 14.17 -11.02
N GLU A 205 12.16 14.32 -11.82
CA GLU A 205 12.63 15.60 -12.37
C GLU A 205 11.75 16.15 -13.50
N GLU A 206 10.83 15.34 -14.03
CA GLU A 206 9.92 15.68 -15.14
C GLU A 206 8.49 15.98 -14.68
N LEU A 207 8.23 15.81 -13.38
CA LEU A 207 6.98 16.05 -12.70
C LEU A 207 7.04 17.35 -11.90
#